data_829854552118d11fd7a35ea19003885c
#
_entry.id   829854552118d11fd7a35ea19003885c
#
_cell.length_a   1.000
_cell.length_b   1.000
_cell.length_c   1.000
_cell.angle_alpha   90.00
_cell.angle_beta   90.00
_cell.angle_gamma   90.00
#
_symmetry.space_group_name_H-M   'P 1'
#
loop_
_entity.id
_entity.type
_entity.pdbx_description
1 polymer ?
#
loop_
_entity_poly.entity_id
_entity_poly.type
_entity_poly.pdbx_seq_one_letter_code
_entity_poly.pdbx_strand_id
1 'polypeptide(L)'
;IYSIKELNYGNLHPNIQISARVAQPMIGLGLIQSIDPNDILANQDPDDENNDTVSGVANVVWDNSLNSTNLGLFGWKAAQPSIRQQSADAFHNDMGLSSVHYPNGSNCSEKQTQCNQFENGNDLNDDFELSSGQISLIEFYSSHLAVPARRDHDNEKVLAGKKIFY
;
A
#
# COMPACT_ATOMS: atom_id res chain seq x y z
N ILE A 1 3.64 24.96 1.85
CA ILE A 1 3.46 24.25 3.13
C ILE A 1 2.02 23.70 3.12
N TYR A 2 1.87 22.40 3.34
CA TYR A 2 0.56 21.75 3.46
C TYR A 2 0.07 21.85 4.90
N SER A 3 -1.22 22.03 5.08
CA SER A 3 -1.87 22.03 6.40
C SER A 3 -3.19 21.29 6.32
N ILE A 4 -3.55 20.57 7.39
CA ILE A 4 -4.87 19.98 7.57
C ILE A 4 -5.75 21.01 8.25
N LYS A 5 -6.97 21.21 7.73
CA LYS A 5 -7.96 22.16 8.25
C LYS A 5 -9.21 21.41 8.73
N GLU A 6 -10.06 22.11 9.47
CA GLU A 6 -11.36 21.57 9.94
C GLU A 6 -11.20 20.30 10.78
N LEU A 7 -10.30 20.36 11.76
CA LEU A 7 -10.07 19.25 12.68
C LEU A 7 -11.28 19.07 13.62
N ASN A 8 -11.92 17.90 13.56
CA ASN A 8 -13.12 17.61 14.35
C ASN A 8 -12.80 16.95 15.70
N TYR A 9 -11.63 16.34 15.86
CA TYR A 9 -11.24 15.54 17.04
C TYR A 9 -10.10 16.17 17.84
N GLY A 10 -10.02 17.49 17.82
CA GLY A 10 -8.99 18.24 18.55
C GLY A 10 -7.76 18.58 17.72
N ASN A 11 -6.79 19.20 18.37
CA ASN A 11 -5.57 19.65 17.70
C ASN A 11 -4.64 18.48 17.35
N LEU A 12 -3.94 18.62 16.25
CA LEU A 12 -2.86 17.70 15.88
C LEU A 12 -1.72 17.75 16.91
N HIS A 13 -1.05 16.62 17.08
CA HIS A 13 0.14 16.57 17.94
C HIS A 13 1.21 17.57 17.43
N PRO A 14 1.92 18.32 18.29
CA PRO A 14 2.90 19.33 17.86
C PRO A 14 4.01 18.78 16.96
N ASN A 15 4.36 17.51 17.12
CA ASN A 15 5.43 16.84 16.37
C ASN A 15 4.88 16.00 15.20
N ILE A 16 3.61 16.23 14.77
CA ILE A 16 3.08 15.50 13.62
C ILE A 16 3.85 15.84 12.36
N GLN A 17 4.15 14.82 11.57
CA GLN A 17 4.76 14.99 10.26
C GLN A 17 3.67 14.83 9.18
N ILE A 18 3.61 15.77 8.26
CA ILE A 18 2.64 15.78 7.17
C ILE A 18 3.39 15.65 5.84
N SER A 19 3.03 14.66 5.05
CA SER A 19 3.56 14.44 3.71
C SER A 19 2.41 14.26 2.72
N ALA A 20 2.19 15.25 1.86
CA ALA A 20 1.24 15.12 0.76
C ALA A 20 1.82 14.25 -0.35
N ARG A 21 1.07 13.27 -0.82
CA ARG A 21 1.48 12.34 -1.87
C ARG A 21 0.36 12.13 -2.88
N VAL A 22 0.75 11.92 -4.13
CA VAL A 22 -0.16 11.45 -5.17
C VAL A 22 -0.26 9.93 -5.07
N ALA A 23 -1.47 9.39 -5.16
CA ALA A 23 -1.67 7.95 -5.15
C ALA A 23 -0.93 7.27 -6.32
N GLN A 24 -0.39 6.10 -6.07
CA GLN A 24 0.23 5.27 -7.11
C GLN A 24 -0.85 4.71 -8.05
N PRO A 25 -0.54 4.53 -9.35
CA PRO A 25 -1.47 3.88 -10.27
C PRO A 25 -1.69 2.42 -9.88
N MET A 26 -2.91 1.93 -10.08
CA MET A 26 -3.28 0.54 -9.77
C MET A 26 -3.03 -0.43 -10.93
N ILE A 27 -2.60 0.07 -12.09
CA ILE A 27 -2.34 -0.74 -13.28
C ILE A 27 -1.10 -1.64 -13.09
N GLY A 28 -1.20 -2.89 -13.50
CA GLY A 28 -0.08 -3.84 -13.47
C GLY A 28 0.27 -4.42 -12.09
N LEU A 29 -0.53 -4.18 -11.06
CA LEU A 29 -0.25 -4.71 -9.72
C LEU A 29 -0.17 -6.24 -9.69
N GLY A 30 -1.01 -6.94 -10.46
CA GLY A 30 -0.97 -8.40 -10.55
C GLY A 30 0.33 -8.91 -11.16
N LEU A 31 0.95 -8.18 -12.09
CA LEU A 31 2.28 -8.52 -12.62
C LEU A 31 3.36 -8.39 -11.54
N ILE A 32 3.30 -7.33 -10.74
CA ILE A 32 4.21 -7.14 -9.60
C ILE A 32 4.05 -8.28 -8.59
N GLN A 33 2.82 -8.65 -8.25
CA GLN A 33 2.55 -9.74 -7.31
C GLN A 33 3.02 -11.11 -7.82
N SER A 34 3.18 -11.26 -9.14
CA SER A 34 3.63 -12.51 -9.78
C SER A 34 5.17 -12.64 -9.87
N ILE A 35 5.92 -11.62 -9.48
CA ILE A 35 7.39 -11.68 -9.46
C ILE A 35 7.83 -12.67 -8.37
N ASP A 36 8.77 -13.55 -8.70
CA ASP A 36 9.34 -14.46 -7.71
C ASP A 36 10.06 -13.64 -6.62
N PRO A 37 9.75 -13.87 -5.33
CA PRO A 37 10.43 -13.17 -4.24
C PRO A 37 11.95 -13.27 -4.30
N ASN A 38 12.51 -14.36 -4.79
CA ASN A 38 13.95 -14.54 -4.93
C ASN A 38 14.56 -13.58 -5.96
N ASP A 39 13.81 -13.24 -7.03
CA ASP A 39 14.28 -12.28 -8.03
C ASP A 39 14.36 -10.86 -7.43
N ILE A 40 13.45 -10.52 -6.52
CA ILE A 40 13.49 -9.24 -5.80
C ILE A 40 14.65 -9.23 -4.80
N LEU A 41 14.80 -10.30 -4.02
CA LEU A 41 15.88 -10.43 -3.04
C LEU A 41 17.27 -10.44 -3.68
N ALA A 42 17.39 -10.99 -4.89
CA ALA A 42 18.64 -10.98 -5.64
C ALA A 42 19.12 -9.58 -6.05
N ASN A 43 18.22 -8.59 -6.07
CA ASN A 43 18.55 -7.20 -6.36
C ASN A 43 18.92 -6.38 -5.10
N GLN A 44 19.00 -6.99 -3.94
CA GLN A 44 19.49 -6.29 -2.75
C GLN A 44 20.99 -6.02 -2.85
N ASP A 45 21.36 -4.82 -2.46
CA ASP A 45 22.74 -4.38 -2.32
C ASP A 45 22.89 -3.50 -1.07
N PRO A 46 22.82 -4.11 0.13
CA PRO A 46 22.86 -3.34 1.39
C PRO A 46 24.19 -2.63 1.63
N ASP A 47 25.28 -3.20 1.13
CA ASP A 47 26.63 -2.77 1.40
C ASP A 47 27.28 -2.02 0.21
N ASP A 48 26.49 -1.72 -0.85
CA ASP A 48 27.02 -1.07 -2.07
C ASP A 48 28.24 -1.81 -2.64
N GLU A 49 28.11 -3.13 -2.86
CA GLU A 49 29.19 -3.99 -3.31
C GLU A 49 29.73 -3.59 -4.70
N ASN A 50 28.86 -3.02 -5.54
CA ASN A 50 29.22 -2.56 -6.88
C ASN A 50 29.85 -1.16 -6.89
N ASN A 51 29.85 -0.43 -5.75
CA ASN A 51 30.38 0.92 -5.54
C ASN A 51 29.76 2.01 -6.46
N ASP A 52 28.46 1.88 -6.74
CA ASP A 52 27.71 2.89 -7.50
C ASP A 52 27.07 3.99 -6.63
N THR A 53 27.27 3.91 -5.32
CA THR A 53 26.70 4.79 -4.29
C THR A 53 25.20 4.62 -4.05
N VAL A 54 24.62 3.53 -4.52
CA VAL A 54 23.21 3.17 -4.32
C VAL A 54 23.13 1.86 -3.56
N SER A 55 22.65 1.89 -2.34
CA SER A 55 22.35 0.68 -1.57
C SER A 55 20.85 0.44 -1.50
N GLY A 56 20.45 -0.82 -1.39
CA GLY A 56 19.04 -1.20 -1.29
C GLY A 56 18.82 -2.45 -0.46
N VAL A 57 17.76 -2.42 0.35
CA VAL A 57 17.33 -3.57 1.18
C VAL A 57 15.86 -3.82 0.94
N ALA A 58 15.50 -5.09 0.73
CA ALA A 58 14.10 -5.49 0.63
C ALA A 58 13.36 -5.22 1.94
N ASN A 59 12.17 -4.64 1.86
CA ASN A 59 11.34 -4.40 3.04
C ASN A 59 10.62 -5.70 3.44
N VAL A 60 10.70 -6.07 4.71
CA VAL A 60 10.00 -7.21 5.29
C VAL A 60 8.90 -6.68 6.21
N VAL A 61 7.67 -7.06 5.92
CA VAL A 61 6.47 -6.50 6.55
C VAL A 61 5.58 -7.60 7.12
N TRP A 62 4.67 -7.24 8.01
CA TRP A 62 3.68 -8.15 8.55
C TRP A 62 2.57 -8.45 7.54
N ASP A 63 2.31 -9.72 7.32
CA ASP A 63 1.20 -10.22 6.49
C ASP A 63 0.06 -10.69 7.40
N ASN A 64 -1.04 -9.93 7.39
CA ASN A 64 -2.23 -10.23 8.20
C ASN A 64 -2.95 -11.52 7.76
N SER A 65 -2.79 -11.94 6.51
CA SER A 65 -3.41 -13.16 5.99
C SER A 65 -2.65 -14.41 6.44
N LEU A 66 -1.33 -14.33 6.47
CA LEU A 66 -0.45 -15.44 6.83
C LEU A 66 -0.06 -15.44 8.31
N ASN A 67 -0.35 -14.35 9.02
CA ASN A 67 0.06 -14.11 10.41
C ASN A 67 1.57 -14.30 10.62
N SER A 68 2.35 -13.80 9.67
CA SER A 68 3.82 -13.90 9.64
C SER A 68 4.43 -12.74 8.86
N THR A 69 5.75 -12.60 8.90
CA THR A 69 6.45 -11.62 8.06
C THR A 69 6.57 -12.12 6.62
N ASN A 70 6.46 -11.20 5.67
CA ASN A 70 6.58 -11.47 4.24
C ASN A 70 7.27 -10.28 3.55
N LEU A 71 7.68 -10.48 2.28
CA LEU A 71 8.27 -9.43 1.46
C LEU A 71 7.22 -8.35 1.15
N GLY A 72 7.56 -7.11 1.41
CA GLY A 72 6.74 -5.96 1.02
C GLY A 72 6.90 -5.64 -0.47
N LEU A 73 5.77 -5.45 -1.15
CA LEU A 73 5.72 -5.23 -2.61
C LEU A 73 4.99 -3.92 -2.97
N PHE A 74 3.99 -3.55 -2.19
CA PHE A 74 3.03 -2.49 -2.53
C PHE A 74 3.11 -1.29 -1.59
N GLY A 75 2.56 -0.16 -2.05
CA GLY A 75 2.64 1.12 -1.36
C GLY A 75 3.96 1.85 -1.61
N TRP A 76 4.06 3.10 -1.14
CA TRP A 76 5.19 3.98 -1.41
C TRP A 76 6.55 3.47 -0.90
N LYS A 77 6.54 2.63 0.11
CA LYS A 77 7.75 2.08 0.74
C LYS A 77 7.75 0.55 0.76
N ALA A 78 7.05 -0.07 -0.19
CA ALA A 78 6.83 -1.51 -0.17
C ALA A 78 6.34 -1.99 1.23
N ALA A 79 5.34 -1.29 1.79
CA ALA A 79 4.87 -1.52 3.16
C ALA A 79 3.77 -2.59 3.25
N GLN A 80 3.29 -3.10 2.12
CA GLN A 80 2.22 -4.10 2.05
C GLN A 80 2.66 -5.32 1.24
N PRO A 81 2.38 -6.55 1.72
CA PRO A 81 2.89 -7.76 1.08
C PRO A 81 2.04 -8.23 -0.10
N SER A 82 0.77 -7.80 -0.18
CA SER A 82 -0.18 -8.26 -1.19
C SER A 82 -1.14 -7.16 -1.61
N ILE A 83 -1.75 -7.31 -2.80
CA ILE A 83 -2.82 -6.43 -3.28
C ILE A 83 -4.01 -6.46 -2.32
N ARG A 84 -4.32 -7.63 -1.77
CA ARG A 84 -5.39 -7.81 -0.80
C ARG A 84 -5.20 -6.95 0.44
N GLN A 85 -4.03 -7.04 1.06
CA GLN A 85 -3.74 -6.27 2.27
C GLN A 85 -3.58 -4.78 1.97
N GLN A 86 -2.97 -4.41 0.84
CA GLN A 86 -2.89 -3.01 0.40
C GLN A 86 -4.28 -2.38 0.23
N SER A 87 -5.23 -3.13 -0.34
CA SER A 87 -6.60 -2.66 -0.51
C SER A 87 -7.32 -2.52 0.83
N ALA A 88 -7.18 -3.51 1.71
CA ALA A 88 -7.77 -3.48 3.05
C ALA A 88 -7.17 -2.35 3.90
N ASP A 89 -5.86 -2.08 3.77
CA ASP A 89 -5.16 -0.98 4.43
C ASP A 89 -5.70 0.39 3.98
N ALA A 90 -5.93 0.57 2.68
CA ALA A 90 -6.52 1.79 2.14
C ALA A 90 -7.96 2.00 2.65
N PHE A 91 -8.79 0.98 2.68
CA PHE A 91 -10.13 1.06 3.26
C PHE A 91 -10.10 1.44 4.74
N HIS A 92 -9.16 0.88 5.49
CA HIS A 92 -9.01 1.17 6.90
C HIS A 92 -8.46 2.59 7.14
N ASN A 93 -7.35 2.95 6.51
CA ASN A 93 -6.65 4.21 6.78
C ASN A 93 -7.30 5.44 6.12
N ASP A 94 -7.85 5.29 4.91
CA ASP A 94 -8.38 6.41 4.14
C ASP A 94 -9.89 6.59 4.35
N MET A 95 -10.61 5.52 4.71
CA MET A 95 -12.07 5.52 4.82
C MET A 95 -12.58 5.14 6.22
N GLY A 96 -11.74 4.56 7.07
CA GLY A 96 -12.11 4.15 8.43
C GLY A 96 -12.99 2.90 8.47
N LEU A 97 -12.89 2.01 7.45
CA LEU A 97 -13.70 0.81 7.38
C LEU A 97 -13.02 -0.40 8.01
N SER A 98 -13.79 -1.16 8.75
CA SER A 98 -13.36 -2.43 9.33
C SER A 98 -13.34 -3.57 8.32
N SER A 99 -12.49 -4.54 8.54
CA SER A 99 -12.39 -5.78 7.76
C SER A 99 -11.72 -6.88 8.57
N VAL A 100 -11.70 -8.10 8.03
CA VAL A 100 -10.96 -9.21 8.67
C VAL A 100 -9.47 -8.91 8.85
N HIS A 101 -8.87 -8.09 7.99
CA HIS A 101 -7.46 -7.68 8.10
C HIS A 101 -7.23 -6.55 9.09
N TYR A 102 -8.23 -5.70 9.28
CA TYR A 102 -8.25 -4.54 10.16
C TYR A 102 -9.59 -4.49 10.90
N PRO A 103 -9.74 -5.28 11.98
CA PRO A 103 -11.02 -5.43 12.67
C PRO A 103 -11.51 -4.15 13.34
N ASN A 104 -10.61 -3.27 13.71
CA ASN A 104 -10.96 -1.97 14.26
C ASN A 104 -11.20 -1.00 13.10
N GLY A 105 -12.43 -0.56 12.89
CA GLY A 105 -12.80 0.35 11.78
C GLY A 105 -12.19 1.74 11.86
N SER A 106 -11.61 2.13 12.98
CA SER A 106 -10.99 3.45 13.14
C SER A 106 -9.51 3.36 13.50
N ASN A 107 -8.71 4.27 12.94
CA ASN A 107 -7.32 4.52 13.33
C ASN A 107 -7.20 5.51 14.50
N CYS A 108 -8.24 5.68 15.28
CA CYS A 108 -8.26 6.61 16.39
C CYS A 108 -7.35 6.13 17.51
N SER A 109 -6.46 6.99 17.97
CA SER A 109 -5.66 6.72 19.15
C SER A 109 -6.55 6.69 20.41
N GLU A 110 -6.07 6.07 21.48
CA GLU A 110 -6.77 6.03 22.78
C GLU A 110 -7.13 7.42 23.31
N LYS A 111 -6.36 8.45 22.95
CA LYS A 111 -6.60 9.84 23.37
C LYS A 111 -7.73 10.52 22.61
N GLN A 112 -8.15 9.99 21.48
CA GLN A 112 -9.23 10.51 20.66
C GLN A 112 -10.57 9.92 21.10
N THR A 113 -10.94 10.18 22.35
CA THR A 113 -12.10 9.58 23.02
C THR A 113 -13.42 9.78 22.27
N GLN A 114 -13.62 10.94 21.63
CA GLN A 114 -14.81 11.19 20.82
C GLN A 114 -14.87 10.26 19.60
N CYS A 115 -13.76 10.07 18.91
CA CYS A 115 -13.68 9.14 17.79
C CYS A 115 -13.95 7.68 18.21
N ASN A 116 -13.41 7.27 19.35
CA ASN A 116 -13.57 5.91 19.89
C ASN A 116 -14.98 5.61 20.43
N GLN A 117 -15.82 6.63 20.58
CA GLN A 117 -17.21 6.48 21.07
C GLN A 117 -18.23 6.29 19.95
N PHE A 118 -17.86 6.52 18.70
CA PHE A 118 -18.76 6.29 17.58
C PHE A 118 -18.97 4.80 17.35
N GLU A 119 -20.22 4.44 17.06
CA GLU A 119 -20.56 3.10 16.64
C GLU A 119 -19.89 2.80 15.30
N ASN A 120 -19.39 1.58 15.15
CA ASN A 120 -18.93 1.10 13.86
C ASN A 120 -20.12 0.73 12.96
N GLY A 121 -19.90 0.68 11.66
CA GLY A 121 -20.91 0.27 10.68
C GLY A 121 -20.90 -1.24 10.39
N ASN A 122 -20.40 -2.06 11.32
CA ASN A 122 -20.27 -3.50 11.12
C ASN A 122 -21.61 -4.14 10.78
N ASP A 123 -21.64 -5.01 9.76
CA ASP A 123 -22.80 -5.81 9.41
C ASP A 123 -23.00 -6.91 10.44
N LEU A 124 -24.24 -7.17 10.79
CA LEU A 124 -24.62 -8.23 11.74
C LEU A 124 -24.31 -9.66 11.22
N ASN A 125 -24.11 -9.81 9.91
CA ASN A 125 -23.82 -11.10 9.30
C ASN A 125 -22.34 -11.34 9.07
N ASP A 126 -21.56 -10.28 8.83
CA ASP A 126 -20.15 -10.37 8.43
C ASP A 126 -19.16 -9.92 9.51
N ASP A 127 -19.65 -9.43 10.65
CA ASP A 127 -18.87 -8.86 11.75
C ASP A 127 -18.02 -7.64 11.38
N PHE A 128 -17.97 -7.25 10.10
CA PHE A 128 -17.18 -6.15 9.56
C PHE A 128 -17.98 -5.34 8.54
N GLU A 129 -17.54 -4.07 8.31
CA GLU A 129 -18.11 -3.21 7.28
C GLU A 129 -17.77 -3.69 5.86
N LEU A 130 -16.60 -4.33 5.71
CA LEU A 130 -16.17 -4.98 4.48
C LEU A 130 -16.06 -6.47 4.66
N SER A 131 -16.93 -7.20 3.99
CA SER A 131 -16.85 -8.66 3.95
C SER A 131 -15.61 -9.16 3.21
N SER A 132 -15.19 -10.37 3.53
CA SER A 132 -14.08 -11.03 2.82
C SER A 132 -14.38 -11.21 1.33
N GLY A 133 -15.66 -11.35 0.95
CA GLY A 133 -16.10 -11.43 -0.45
C GLY A 133 -15.86 -10.12 -1.20
N GLN A 134 -16.21 -8.99 -0.61
CA GLN A 134 -15.96 -7.66 -1.20
C GLN A 134 -14.47 -7.39 -1.39
N ILE A 135 -13.65 -7.69 -0.39
CA ILE A 135 -12.19 -7.56 -0.51
C ILE A 135 -11.66 -8.46 -1.63
N SER A 136 -12.15 -9.69 -1.77
CA SER A 136 -11.73 -10.61 -2.84
C SER A 136 -12.10 -10.08 -4.23
N LEU A 137 -13.24 -9.42 -4.38
CA LEU A 137 -13.64 -8.80 -5.66
C LEU A 137 -12.72 -7.62 -6.02
N ILE A 138 -12.34 -6.82 -5.03
CA ILE A 138 -11.44 -5.68 -5.24
C ILE A 138 -10.02 -6.17 -5.55
N GLU A 139 -9.54 -7.17 -4.84
CA GLU A 139 -8.26 -7.83 -5.13
C GLU A 139 -8.24 -8.39 -6.56
N PHE A 140 -9.29 -9.11 -6.95
CA PHE A 140 -9.44 -9.63 -8.30
C PHE A 140 -9.41 -8.51 -9.35
N TYR A 141 -10.21 -7.46 -9.17
CA TYR A 141 -10.23 -6.32 -10.08
C TYR A 141 -8.85 -5.66 -10.18
N SER A 142 -8.22 -5.35 -9.06
CA SER A 142 -6.94 -4.65 -8.99
C SER A 142 -5.80 -5.46 -9.61
N SER A 143 -5.81 -6.79 -9.41
CA SER A 143 -4.80 -7.69 -9.97
C SER A 143 -4.92 -7.88 -11.49
N HIS A 144 -6.11 -7.61 -12.06
CA HIS A 144 -6.38 -7.78 -13.49
C HIS A 144 -6.36 -6.47 -14.29
N LEU A 145 -6.06 -5.34 -13.65
CA LEU A 145 -5.86 -4.08 -14.37
C LEU A 145 -4.59 -4.14 -15.19
N ALA A 146 -4.78 -4.22 -16.51
CA ALA A 146 -3.67 -4.32 -17.44
C ALA A 146 -2.84 -3.03 -17.52
N VAL A 147 -1.55 -3.18 -17.78
CA VAL A 147 -0.70 -2.04 -18.12
C VAL A 147 -1.05 -1.53 -19.51
N PRO A 148 -1.03 -0.20 -19.74
CA PRO A 148 -1.23 0.34 -21.07
C PRO A 148 -0.08 -0.05 -22.02
N ALA A 149 -0.38 -0.10 -23.30
CA ALA A 149 0.66 -0.26 -24.30
C ALA A 149 1.70 0.86 -24.17
N ARG A 150 2.96 0.52 -24.39
CA ARG A 150 4.06 1.48 -24.36
C ARG A 150 3.86 2.51 -25.47
N ARG A 151 3.82 3.80 -25.11
CA ARG A 151 3.75 4.90 -26.08
C ARG A 151 5.07 5.01 -26.84
N ASP A 152 4.96 5.36 -28.10
CA ASP A 152 6.11 5.65 -28.96
C ASP A 152 7.22 4.58 -28.88
N HIS A 153 6.81 3.31 -28.85
CA HIS A 153 7.68 2.16 -28.58
C HIS A 153 8.83 1.99 -29.59
N ASP A 154 8.69 2.55 -30.76
CA ASP A 154 9.65 2.57 -31.87
C ASP A 154 10.44 3.89 -32.00
N ASN A 155 10.15 4.90 -31.19
CA ASN A 155 10.85 6.17 -31.20
C ASN A 155 12.29 6.01 -30.69
N GLU A 156 13.27 6.52 -31.46
CA GLU A 156 14.70 6.40 -31.15
C GLU A 156 15.08 6.95 -29.75
N LYS A 157 14.47 8.06 -29.33
CA LYS A 157 14.73 8.64 -27.99
C LYS A 157 14.19 7.74 -26.87
N VAL A 158 13.02 7.13 -27.09
CA VAL A 158 12.41 6.18 -26.16
C VAL A 158 13.24 4.91 -26.05
N LEU A 159 13.78 4.43 -27.17
CA LEU A 159 14.69 3.28 -27.20
C LEU A 159 16.04 3.58 -26.54
N ALA A 160 16.57 4.79 -26.74
CA ALA A 160 17.79 5.24 -26.05
C ALA A 160 17.57 5.33 -24.53
N GLY A 161 16.44 5.91 -24.10
CA GLY A 161 16.07 5.95 -22.66
C GLY A 161 15.93 4.55 -22.04
N LYS A 162 15.38 3.59 -22.79
CA LYS A 162 15.31 2.20 -22.33
C LYS A 162 16.69 1.60 -22.06
N LYS A 163 17.68 1.87 -22.94
CA LYS A 163 19.06 1.37 -22.78
C LYS A 163 19.78 1.96 -21.56
N ILE A 164 19.38 3.18 -21.15
CA ILE A 164 19.95 3.83 -19.97
C ILE A 164 19.34 3.25 -18.69
N PHE A 165 18.08 2.79 -18.76
CA PHE A 165 17.36 2.24 -17.61
C PHE A 165 17.81 0.82 -17.27
N TYR A 166 18.24 0.02 -18.24
CA TYR A 166 18.78 -1.33 -18.06
C TYR A 166 20.32 -1.34 -18.06
#